data_c895b069a616bcb606f848763491c3aa
#
_entry.id   c895b069a616bcb606f848763491c3aa
#
_cell.length_a   1.000
_cell.length_b   1.000
_cell.length_c   1.000
_cell.angle_alpha   90.00
_cell.angle_beta   90.00
_cell.angle_gamma   90.00
#
_symmetry.space_group_name_H-M   'P 1'
#
loop_
_entity.id
_entity.type
_entity.pdbx_description
1 polymer ?
#
loop_
_entity_poly.entity_id
_entity_poly.type
_entity_poly.pdbx_seq_one_letter_code
_entity_poly.pdbx_strand_id
1 'polypeptide(L)'
;MLEIGSWEGRSAVFLLTELCKTGGEIVCIDHFDLMRTQAGRDRYSKVKHNLALAGGRASIKDKFSVPALMEILVEEMSAAEPGFDWIYVDGSHEADDTFLDGELAWRLARKGAVVIFDDYDWDTQPKDSRHHPKRGIDAFLVLHEGEYQRLSEEGEYQVILQKTSDMRIGFLVGDAASEGLERALGYGANVAYSVDEAYVTPLVTSIHSLLSVSTGRVTIYVVDCGLSEESKRAIVNIVPSGKEDMTLTFLDLPADSLAKEKGAMWARIDLISIIPAERVLYLDADTLILKDIQDLWKTDLGGKALGAAVDVGHPRGYEAIGQGVYFNAGVLLMDLAKTRCRLPQLTHLARSGVQRGKFEDQDVLNVHFRGEWRELPLTWNAQGLGTYADGLGADRALIAVQLEEMKTNPALVHFTGPTNPDVEIVLNPWVRPYTAKPWGYAGAPGHPFSSAWWARLEKVPGWENYKSHVFEKYKKRETEKAMERVKERFENVLALA
;
A
#
# COMPACT_ATOMS: atom_id res chain seq x y z
N MET A 1 25.73 13.75 -6.99
CA MET A 1 25.62 14.91 -6.07
C MET A 1 24.35 15.69 -6.35
N LEU A 2 23.84 16.42 -5.38
CA LEU A 2 22.64 17.25 -5.49
C LEU A 2 22.94 18.65 -4.92
N GLU A 3 22.57 19.70 -5.65
CA GLU A 3 22.67 21.09 -5.18
C GLU A 3 21.32 21.78 -5.31
N ILE A 4 20.90 22.43 -4.23
CA ILE A 4 19.65 23.21 -4.14
C ILE A 4 20.03 24.67 -4.00
N GLY A 5 19.68 25.51 -5.00
CA GLY A 5 20.10 26.91 -5.09
C GLY A 5 21.40 27.07 -5.84
N SER A 6 21.41 26.80 -7.14
CA SER A 6 22.64 26.82 -7.93
C SER A 6 23.06 28.23 -8.43
N TRP A 7 22.15 29.19 -8.44
CA TRP A 7 22.36 30.56 -8.88
C TRP A 7 23.09 30.67 -10.24
N GLU A 8 24.36 31.09 -10.28
CA GLU A 8 25.22 31.15 -11.49
C GLU A 8 26.13 29.90 -11.61
N GLY A 9 26.03 28.92 -10.70
CA GLY A 9 26.74 27.64 -10.75
C GLY A 9 28.18 27.68 -10.20
N ARG A 10 28.52 28.62 -9.32
CA ARG A 10 29.87 28.69 -8.74
C ARG A 10 30.18 27.51 -7.84
N SER A 11 29.30 27.22 -6.91
CA SER A 11 29.35 26.04 -6.01
C SER A 11 29.24 24.75 -6.81
N ALA A 12 28.29 24.66 -7.76
CA ALA A 12 28.11 23.49 -8.62
C ALA A 12 29.40 23.13 -9.40
N VAL A 13 30.10 24.14 -9.98
CA VAL A 13 31.38 23.92 -10.68
C VAL A 13 32.44 23.39 -9.71
N PHE A 14 32.56 23.97 -8.52
CA PHE A 14 33.49 23.48 -7.51
C PHE A 14 33.20 22.04 -7.11
N LEU A 15 31.96 21.73 -6.82
CA LEU A 15 31.52 20.37 -6.48
C LEU A 15 31.84 19.39 -7.62
N LEU A 16 31.56 19.78 -8.87
CA LEU A 16 31.80 18.95 -10.04
C LEU A 16 33.27 18.69 -10.29
N THR A 17 34.11 19.73 -10.19
CA THR A 17 35.55 19.63 -10.51
C THR A 17 36.40 19.05 -9.39
N GLU A 18 36.06 19.34 -8.13
CA GLU A 18 36.87 18.93 -6.99
C GLU A 18 36.42 17.64 -6.36
N LEU A 19 35.10 17.37 -6.34
CA LEU A 19 34.54 16.18 -5.68
C LEU A 19 34.14 15.08 -6.65
N CYS A 20 33.65 15.39 -7.86
CA CYS A 20 33.25 14.42 -8.87
C CYS A 20 34.39 13.90 -9.78
N LYS A 21 35.64 13.93 -9.33
CA LYS A 21 36.86 13.67 -10.13
C LYS A 21 36.87 12.39 -10.98
N THR A 22 36.06 11.38 -10.68
CA THR A 22 36.12 10.05 -11.31
C THR A 22 34.78 9.58 -11.86
N GLY A 23 34.04 10.46 -12.54
CA GLY A 23 32.84 10.07 -13.26
C GLY A 23 31.52 10.24 -12.48
N GLY A 24 31.54 11.01 -11.40
CA GLY A 24 30.31 11.43 -10.70
C GLY A 24 29.49 12.40 -11.54
N GLU A 25 28.27 12.64 -11.09
CA GLU A 25 27.34 13.59 -11.70
C GLU A 25 26.74 14.53 -10.66
N ILE A 26 26.30 15.70 -11.11
CA ILE A 26 25.61 16.69 -10.28
C ILE A 26 24.24 17.02 -10.87
N VAL A 27 23.24 17.06 -9.99
CA VAL A 27 21.91 17.60 -10.27
C VAL A 27 21.81 18.96 -9.60
N CYS A 28 21.59 20.01 -10.38
CA CYS A 28 21.46 21.38 -9.92
C CYS A 28 19.99 21.80 -9.96
N ILE A 29 19.51 22.39 -8.87
CA ILE A 29 18.13 22.89 -8.76
C ILE A 29 18.19 24.40 -8.56
N ASP A 30 17.50 25.17 -9.41
CA ASP A 30 17.22 26.59 -9.20
C ASP A 30 15.99 26.99 -10.02
N HIS A 31 15.20 27.92 -9.52
CA HIS A 31 13.99 28.34 -10.22
C HIS A 31 14.23 29.35 -11.36
N PHE A 32 15.39 30.00 -11.40
CA PHE A 32 15.79 31.00 -12.40
C PHE A 32 14.65 31.98 -12.76
N ASP A 33 13.87 32.45 -11.75
CA ASP A 33 12.67 33.25 -11.91
C ASP A 33 11.65 32.61 -12.87
N LEU A 34 11.60 31.26 -12.95
CA LEU A 34 10.82 30.49 -13.92
C LEU A 34 11.03 30.95 -15.37
N MET A 35 12.23 31.42 -15.70
CA MET A 35 12.60 32.03 -17.00
C MET A 35 11.79 33.27 -17.38
N ARG A 36 11.06 33.89 -16.47
CA ARG A 36 10.17 35.01 -16.74
C ARG A 36 10.93 36.34 -16.82
N THR A 37 12.01 36.47 -16.10
CA THR A 37 12.84 37.69 -16.09
C THR A 37 14.10 37.55 -16.99
N GLN A 38 14.67 38.65 -17.43
CA GLN A 38 15.94 38.61 -18.14
C GLN A 38 17.06 38.13 -17.21
N ALA A 39 17.08 38.58 -15.97
CA ALA A 39 18.06 38.15 -14.97
C ALA A 39 18.00 36.61 -14.72
N GLY A 40 16.80 36.02 -14.66
CA GLY A 40 16.65 34.56 -14.54
C GLY A 40 17.22 33.82 -15.74
N ARG A 41 16.91 34.27 -16.95
CA ARG A 41 17.48 33.70 -18.19
C ARG A 41 18.99 33.81 -18.26
N ASP A 42 19.53 34.96 -17.81
CA ASP A 42 20.99 35.18 -17.78
C ASP A 42 21.68 34.24 -16.78
N ARG A 43 21.12 34.08 -15.58
CA ARG A 43 21.62 33.11 -14.58
C ARG A 43 21.59 31.67 -15.13
N TYR A 44 20.49 31.26 -15.71
CA TYR A 44 20.38 29.93 -16.34
C TYR A 44 21.42 29.72 -17.43
N SER A 45 21.62 30.69 -18.28
CA SER A 45 22.62 30.63 -19.33
C SER A 45 24.06 30.54 -18.78
N LYS A 46 24.35 31.27 -17.68
CA LYS A 46 25.65 31.24 -17.00
C LYS A 46 25.90 29.87 -16.35
N VAL A 47 24.97 29.33 -15.56
CA VAL A 47 25.15 28.01 -14.92
C VAL A 47 25.39 26.95 -15.98
N LYS A 48 24.59 26.95 -17.03
CA LYS A 48 24.73 25.99 -18.15
C LYS A 48 26.10 26.09 -18.82
N HIS A 49 26.58 27.33 -19.09
CA HIS A 49 27.91 27.57 -19.66
C HIS A 49 29.02 27.10 -18.73
N ASN A 50 28.92 27.46 -17.44
CA ASN A 50 29.94 27.15 -16.44
C ASN A 50 30.08 25.65 -16.21
N LEU A 51 28.96 24.92 -16.11
CA LEU A 51 28.95 23.46 -15.99
C LEU A 51 29.50 22.76 -17.25
N ALA A 52 29.21 23.30 -18.45
CA ALA A 52 29.77 22.78 -19.71
C ALA A 52 31.28 22.94 -19.79
N LEU A 53 31.83 24.09 -19.30
CA LEU A 53 33.26 24.31 -19.21
C LEU A 53 33.96 23.43 -18.17
N ALA A 54 33.30 23.15 -17.05
CA ALA A 54 33.83 22.28 -16.00
C ALA A 54 34.05 20.85 -16.48
N GLY A 55 33.33 20.41 -17.50
CA GLY A 55 33.39 19.07 -18.08
C GLY A 55 32.96 18.00 -17.08
N GLY A 56 31.97 17.28 -17.34
CA GLY A 56 31.39 16.26 -16.44
C GLY A 56 29.90 16.08 -16.70
N ARG A 57 29.30 15.16 -16.02
CA ARG A 57 27.85 14.94 -16.14
C ARG A 57 27.11 15.86 -15.18
N ALA A 58 26.31 16.76 -15.73
CA ALA A 58 25.49 17.69 -14.97
C ALA A 58 24.10 17.81 -15.59
N SER A 59 23.08 17.86 -14.74
CA SER A 59 21.70 18.16 -15.13
C SER A 59 21.17 19.34 -14.34
N ILE A 60 20.24 20.10 -14.94
CA ILE A 60 19.65 21.30 -14.33
C ILE A 60 18.13 21.12 -14.29
N LYS A 61 17.56 21.24 -13.12
CA LYS A 61 16.10 21.33 -12.88
C LYS A 61 15.74 22.80 -12.67
N ASP A 62 15.14 23.44 -13.68
CA ASP A 62 14.73 24.85 -13.70
C ASP A 62 13.37 25.07 -13.01
N LYS A 63 13.29 24.67 -11.73
CA LYS A 63 12.07 24.66 -10.92
C LYS A 63 12.39 25.15 -9.50
N PHE A 64 11.33 25.49 -8.75
CA PHE A 64 11.45 25.64 -7.30
C PHE A 64 11.92 24.32 -6.67
N SER A 65 12.59 24.43 -5.52
CA SER A 65 13.22 23.29 -4.84
C SER A 65 12.25 22.15 -4.56
N VAL A 66 11.10 22.42 -3.94
CA VAL A 66 10.13 21.38 -3.57
C VAL A 66 9.59 20.58 -4.76
N PRO A 67 9.05 21.21 -5.84
CA PRO A 67 8.65 20.46 -7.04
C PRO A 67 9.79 19.67 -7.69
N ALA A 68 11.01 20.21 -7.71
CA ALA A 68 12.17 19.52 -8.28
C ALA A 68 12.59 18.32 -7.43
N LEU A 69 12.64 18.48 -6.10
CA LEU A 69 12.99 17.40 -5.17
C LEU A 69 11.96 16.28 -5.17
N MET A 70 10.66 16.59 -5.28
CA MET A 70 9.61 15.58 -5.42
C MET A 70 9.74 14.79 -6.72
N GLU A 71 10.12 15.44 -7.83
CA GLU A 71 10.41 14.77 -9.10
C GLU A 71 11.63 13.85 -8.97
N ILE A 72 12.73 14.34 -8.38
CA ILE A 72 13.94 13.55 -8.14
C ILE A 72 13.66 12.37 -7.22
N LEU A 73 12.86 12.53 -6.17
CA LEU A 73 12.43 11.41 -5.31
C LEU A 73 11.78 10.30 -6.12
N VAL A 74 10.89 10.65 -7.06
CA VAL A 74 10.23 9.66 -7.94
C VAL A 74 11.23 9.02 -8.90
N GLU A 75 12.15 9.80 -9.48
CA GLU A 75 13.20 9.29 -10.38
C GLU A 75 14.11 8.31 -9.63
N GLU A 76 14.60 8.71 -8.44
CA GLU A 76 15.51 7.92 -7.61
C GLU A 76 14.86 6.63 -7.04
N MET A 77 13.55 6.65 -6.75
CA MET A 77 12.82 5.44 -6.33
C MET A 77 12.87 4.33 -7.38
N SER A 78 13.12 4.66 -8.64
CA SER A 78 13.20 3.72 -9.76
C SER A 78 14.65 3.45 -10.20
N ALA A 79 15.64 4.12 -9.61
CA ALA A 79 17.05 3.98 -9.95
C ALA A 79 17.61 2.65 -9.41
N ALA A 80 18.61 2.11 -10.13
CA ALA A 80 19.31 0.87 -9.69
C ALA A 80 20.17 1.13 -8.43
N GLU A 81 20.75 2.30 -8.34
CA GLU A 81 21.55 2.77 -7.19
C GLU A 81 21.04 4.15 -6.75
N PRO A 82 19.92 4.19 -6.00
CA PRO A 82 19.26 5.45 -5.66
C PRO A 82 20.05 6.30 -4.67
N GLY A 83 19.83 7.61 -4.72
CA GLY A 83 20.29 8.58 -3.75
C GLY A 83 21.64 9.22 -4.09
N PHE A 84 22.02 10.17 -3.26
CA PHE A 84 23.18 11.03 -3.44
C PHE A 84 24.18 10.88 -2.29
N ASP A 85 25.48 10.98 -2.61
CA ASP A 85 26.56 10.92 -1.62
C ASP A 85 26.92 12.31 -1.07
N TRP A 86 26.56 13.38 -1.79
CA TRP A 86 26.76 14.78 -1.39
C TRP A 86 25.54 15.59 -1.74
N ILE A 87 25.05 16.37 -0.76
CA ILE A 87 23.92 17.27 -0.94
C ILE A 87 24.28 18.64 -0.35
N TYR A 88 24.08 19.68 -1.13
CA TYR A 88 24.30 21.07 -0.73
C TYR A 88 22.97 21.82 -0.76
N VAL A 89 22.54 22.34 0.38
CA VAL A 89 21.28 23.05 0.58
C VAL A 89 21.57 24.53 0.77
N ASP A 90 21.34 25.30 -0.28
CA ASP A 90 21.59 26.75 -0.39
C ASP A 90 20.45 27.41 -1.20
N GLY A 91 19.21 27.05 -0.87
CA GLY A 91 18.01 27.45 -1.62
C GLY A 91 17.37 28.73 -1.09
N SER A 92 16.26 28.57 -0.37
CA SER A 92 15.52 29.66 0.26
C SER A 92 16.12 30.01 1.63
N HIS A 93 16.11 31.29 1.99
CA HIS A 93 16.50 31.74 3.32
C HIS A 93 15.31 31.81 4.31
N GLU A 94 14.11 31.38 3.90
CA GLU A 94 12.97 31.24 4.79
C GLU A 94 13.11 29.96 5.63
N ALA A 95 12.83 30.01 6.92
CA ALA A 95 13.07 28.90 7.83
C ALA A 95 12.27 27.63 7.49
N ASP A 96 11.02 27.79 7.06
CA ASP A 96 10.13 26.69 6.68
C ASP A 96 10.55 26.05 5.35
N ASP A 97 10.96 26.85 4.37
CA ASP A 97 11.49 26.34 3.10
C ASP A 97 12.80 25.57 3.32
N THR A 98 13.74 26.13 4.10
CA THR A 98 15.02 25.47 4.41
C THR A 98 14.80 24.15 5.15
N PHE A 99 13.85 24.11 6.10
CA PHE A 99 13.48 22.88 6.78
C PHE A 99 12.92 21.83 5.81
N LEU A 100 12.01 22.22 4.92
CA LEU A 100 11.40 21.32 3.94
C LEU A 100 12.41 20.81 2.90
N ASP A 101 13.27 21.68 2.41
CA ASP A 101 14.38 21.30 1.51
C ASP A 101 15.31 20.31 2.19
N GLY A 102 15.63 20.52 3.47
CA GLY A 102 16.41 19.60 4.29
C GLY A 102 15.75 18.23 4.44
N GLU A 103 14.44 18.18 4.73
CA GLU A 103 13.68 16.94 4.86
C GLU A 103 13.65 16.11 3.56
N LEU A 104 13.41 16.76 2.42
CA LEU A 104 13.38 16.08 1.13
C LEU A 104 14.79 15.64 0.71
N ALA A 105 15.81 16.48 0.93
CA ALA A 105 17.21 16.17 0.70
C ALA A 105 17.69 15.00 1.57
N TRP A 106 17.26 14.95 2.85
CA TRP A 106 17.61 13.86 3.76
C TRP A 106 17.11 12.49 3.31
N ARG A 107 15.94 12.47 2.67
CA ARG A 107 15.39 11.25 2.07
C ARG A 107 16.21 10.76 0.88
N LEU A 108 16.85 11.68 0.17
CA LEU A 108 17.72 11.41 -0.99
C LEU A 108 19.17 11.12 -0.60
N ALA A 109 19.56 11.39 0.65
CA ALA A 109 20.93 11.18 1.13
C ALA A 109 21.14 9.69 1.48
N ARG A 110 22.18 9.08 0.91
CA ARG A 110 22.64 7.72 1.27
C ARG A 110 23.21 7.70 2.69
N LYS A 111 23.28 6.52 3.29
CA LYS A 111 24.06 6.33 4.53
C LYS A 111 25.55 6.65 4.23
N GLY A 112 26.15 7.47 5.07
CA GLY A 112 27.50 8.00 4.87
C GLY A 112 27.56 9.26 4.02
N ALA A 113 26.46 9.69 3.42
CA ALA A 113 26.40 10.92 2.63
C ALA A 113 26.70 12.16 3.49
N VAL A 114 27.30 13.15 2.86
CA VAL A 114 27.53 14.47 3.45
C VAL A 114 26.42 15.41 3.01
N VAL A 115 25.74 16.03 3.98
CA VAL A 115 24.69 17.03 3.77
C VAL A 115 25.17 18.34 4.37
N ILE A 116 25.18 19.40 3.57
CA ILE A 116 25.65 20.73 3.94
C ILE A 116 24.48 21.70 3.86
N PHE A 117 24.18 22.36 4.96
CA PHE A 117 23.29 23.52 4.99
C PHE A 117 24.13 24.78 5.00
N ASP A 118 23.91 25.64 4.01
CA ASP A 118 24.55 26.96 3.96
C ASP A 118 23.83 27.98 4.85
N ASP A 119 24.40 29.13 5.02
CA ASP A 119 23.80 30.31 5.66
C ASP A 119 23.31 30.11 7.13
N TYR A 120 23.85 29.14 7.85
CA TYR A 120 23.49 28.91 9.24
C TYR A 120 23.83 30.12 10.14
N ASP A 121 24.90 30.82 9.83
CA ASP A 121 25.33 32.04 10.53
C ASP A 121 25.18 33.30 9.68
N TRP A 122 24.20 33.31 8.77
CA TRP A 122 23.87 34.44 7.91
C TRP A 122 23.53 35.67 8.74
N ASP A 123 24.00 36.86 8.32
CA ASP A 123 23.95 38.09 9.11
C ASP A 123 22.91 39.11 8.64
N THR A 124 22.18 38.81 7.54
CA THR A 124 21.23 39.76 6.93
C THR A 124 19.92 39.87 7.71
N GLN A 125 19.52 38.83 8.45
CA GLN A 125 18.28 38.78 9.25
C GLN A 125 18.61 38.33 10.68
N PRO A 126 17.76 38.67 11.67
CA PRO A 126 17.87 38.13 13.04
C PRO A 126 17.80 36.60 13.04
N LYS A 127 18.68 35.92 13.76
CA LYS A 127 18.81 34.45 13.79
C LYS A 127 17.57 33.73 14.30
N ASP A 128 16.71 34.39 15.06
CA ASP A 128 15.44 33.89 15.57
C ASP A 128 14.25 34.20 14.64
N SER A 129 14.50 34.94 13.56
CA SER A 129 13.47 35.27 12.57
C SER A 129 13.01 34.04 11.79
N ARG A 130 11.73 34.03 11.37
CA ARG A 130 11.24 33.06 10.41
C ARG A 130 11.86 33.25 9.01
N HIS A 131 12.45 34.43 8.75
CA HIS A 131 13.15 34.79 7.52
C HIS A 131 14.66 34.52 7.61
N HIS A 132 15.05 33.57 8.46
CA HIS A 132 16.44 33.16 8.64
C HIS A 132 16.55 31.62 8.61
N PRO A 133 17.42 31.04 7.78
CA PRO A 133 17.51 29.59 7.59
C PRO A 133 17.89 28.82 8.85
N LYS A 134 18.65 29.44 9.77
CA LYS A 134 19.07 28.84 11.03
C LYS A 134 17.92 28.17 11.79
N ARG A 135 16.77 28.82 11.87
CA ARG A 135 15.62 28.28 12.60
C ARG A 135 15.09 26.99 11.99
N GLY A 136 15.09 26.90 10.67
CA GLY A 136 14.72 25.67 9.93
C GLY A 136 15.77 24.58 10.12
N ILE A 137 17.05 24.94 10.07
CA ILE A 137 18.16 24.01 10.28
C ILE A 137 18.15 23.48 11.73
N ASP A 138 17.94 24.33 12.74
CA ASP A 138 17.84 23.89 14.15
C ASP A 138 16.68 22.89 14.34
N ALA A 139 15.53 23.15 13.72
CA ALA A 139 14.39 22.24 13.78
C ALA A 139 14.73 20.89 13.13
N PHE A 140 15.41 20.90 11.98
CA PHE A 140 15.90 19.71 11.30
C PHE A 140 16.89 18.92 12.19
N LEU A 141 17.85 19.60 12.82
CA LEU A 141 18.84 18.96 13.70
C LEU A 141 18.18 18.25 14.89
N VAL A 142 17.16 18.87 15.50
CA VAL A 142 16.41 18.28 16.61
C VAL A 142 15.62 17.07 16.14
N LEU A 143 14.95 17.15 14.98
CA LEU A 143 14.15 16.04 14.44
C LEU A 143 14.99 14.80 14.13
N HIS A 144 16.21 15.02 13.62
CA HIS A 144 17.12 13.96 13.19
C HIS A 144 18.23 13.66 14.20
N GLU A 145 18.07 14.04 15.48
CA GLU A 145 19.02 13.72 16.52
C GLU A 145 19.34 12.22 16.57
N GLY A 146 20.62 11.87 16.53
CA GLY A 146 21.10 10.47 16.48
C GLY A 146 21.15 9.85 15.08
N GLU A 147 20.68 10.54 14.03
CA GLU A 147 20.74 10.07 12.65
C GLU A 147 21.93 10.66 11.86
N TYR A 148 22.73 11.50 12.46
CA TYR A 148 23.90 12.14 11.85
C TYR A 148 25.07 12.26 12.82
N GLN A 149 26.27 12.42 12.23
CA GLN A 149 27.44 12.95 12.89
C GLN A 149 27.67 14.37 12.35
N ARG A 150 27.69 15.38 13.22
CA ARG A 150 28.05 16.74 12.82
C ARG A 150 29.56 16.82 12.58
N LEU A 151 29.95 17.32 11.41
CA LEU A 151 31.35 17.50 11.01
C LEU A 151 31.84 18.95 11.19
N SER A 152 30.92 19.94 11.13
CA SER A 152 31.22 21.35 11.41
C SER A 152 31.25 21.64 12.91
N GLU A 153 32.05 22.62 13.33
CA GLU A 153 32.10 23.11 14.72
C GLU A 153 30.90 24.05 15.02
N GLU A 154 30.64 24.27 16.29
CA GLU A 154 29.65 25.28 16.71
C GLU A 154 30.16 26.69 16.38
N GLY A 155 29.32 27.49 15.72
CA GLY A 155 29.69 28.86 15.31
C GLY A 155 30.26 28.98 13.88
N GLU A 156 30.39 27.88 13.16
CA GLU A 156 30.71 27.94 11.73
C GLU A 156 29.51 28.41 10.89
N TYR A 157 29.82 29.04 9.77
CA TYR A 157 28.84 29.62 8.85
C TYR A 157 27.90 28.54 8.23
N GLN A 158 28.41 27.32 8.08
CA GLN A 158 27.70 26.19 7.53
C GLN A 158 27.49 25.08 8.57
N VAL A 159 26.41 24.31 8.42
CA VAL A 159 26.23 23.06 9.13
C VAL A 159 26.52 21.90 8.20
N ILE A 160 27.54 21.12 8.55
CA ILE A 160 27.99 19.97 7.76
C ILE A 160 27.70 18.69 8.56
N LEU A 161 26.91 17.81 7.98
CA LEU A 161 26.45 16.58 8.59
C LEU A 161 26.89 15.37 7.76
N GLN A 162 27.35 14.31 8.42
CA GLN A 162 27.45 13.00 7.80
C GLN A 162 26.28 12.15 8.27
N LYS A 163 25.46 11.67 7.35
CA LYS A 163 24.32 10.83 7.65
C LYS A 163 24.76 9.46 8.15
N THR A 164 24.31 9.05 9.33
CA THR A 164 24.60 7.73 9.94
C THR A 164 23.45 6.75 9.80
N SER A 165 22.21 7.24 9.60
CA SER A 165 21.04 6.44 9.37
C SER A 165 20.93 5.93 7.93
N ASP A 166 20.18 4.86 7.71
CA ASP A 166 19.93 4.35 6.37
C ASP A 166 19.05 5.32 5.57
N MET A 167 19.17 5.25 4.23
CA MET A 167 18.36 6.06 3.35
C MET A 167 16.89 5.64 3.40
N ARG A 168 15.98 6.61 3.43
CA ARG A 168 14.53 6.42 3.57
C ARG A 168 13.77 7.05 2.40
N ILE A 169 14.20 6.79 1.18
CA ILE A 169 13.49 7.23 -0.02
C ILE A 169 12.22 6.39 -0.21
N GLY A 170 11.10 7.03 -0.47
CA GLY A 170 9.82 6.33 -0.42
C GLY A 170 9.58 5.82 0.99
N PHE A 171 9.96 4.63 1.33
CA PHE A 171 9.97 4.11 2.70
C PHE A 171 11.23 3.31 3.01
N LEU A 172 11.72 2.57 2.04
CA LEU A 172 12.88 1.70 2.20
C LEU A 172 13.54 1.52 0.85
N VAL A 173 14.72 2.12 0.72
CA VAL A 173 15.66 1.73 -0.32
C VAL A 173 16.89 1.21 0.40
N GLY A 174 17.12 -0.07 0.31
CA GLY A 174 18.24 -0.72 0.94
C GLY A 174 17.93 -2.20 1.21
N ASP A 175 18.94 -2.96 1.57
CA ASP A 175 18.78 -4.37 1.92
C ASP A 175 17.73 -4.53 3.01
N ALA A 176 16.81 -5.47 2.83
CA ALA A 176 15.73 -5.81 3.74
C ALA A 176 16.19 -6.17 5.17
N ALA A 177 17.48 -6.30 5.37
CA ALA A 177 18.15 -6.55 6.64
C ALA A 177 18.54 -5.27 7.40
N SER A 178 18.16 -4.08 6.94
CA SER A 178 18.52 -2.85 7.64
C SER A 178 17.70 -2.65 8.93
N GLU A 179 18.35 -2.13 9.96
CA GLU A 179 17.66 -1.78 11.23
C GLU A 179 16.51 -0.79 11.03
N GLY A 180 16.56 0.02 9.95
CA GLY A 180 15.51 0.94 9.57
C GLY A 180 14.22 0.24 9.12
N LEU A 181 14.33 -0.89 8.41
CA LEU A 181 13.18 -1.73 8.05
C LEU A 181 12.55 -2.35 9.30
N GLU A 182 13.36 -2.91 10.19
CA GLU A 182 12.87 -3.49 11.44
C GLU A 182 12.14 -2.45 12.30
N ARG A 183 12.67 -1.22 12.37
CA ARG A 183 12.03 -0.11 13.09
C ARG A 183 10.70 0.29 12.44
N ALA A 184 10.64 0.45 11.12
CA ALA A 184 9.41 0.79 10.40
C ALA A 184 8.35 -0.31 10.52
N LEU A 185 8.76 -1.59 10.43
CA LEU A 185 7.86 -2.72 10.60
C LEU A 185 7.43 -2.90 12.08
N GLY A 186 8.29 -2.55 13.03
CA GLY A 186 8.00 -2.55 14.47
C GLY A 186 7.03 -1.46 14.91
N TYR A 187 6.83 -0.40 14.09
CA TYR A 187 5.91 0.70 14.44
C TYR A 187 4.44 0.30 14.42
N GLY A 188 4.08 -0.75 13.69
CA GLY A 188 2.73 -1.32 13.66
C GLY A 188 2.24 -1.66 12.26
N ALA A 189 1.19 -2.47 12.20
CA ALA A 189 0.61 -2.94 10.96
C ALA A 189 -0.45 -1.97 10.41
N ASN A 190 -0.38 -1.66 9.12
CA ASN A 190 -1.42 -0.98 8.39
C ASN A 190 -2.29 -2.03 7.69
N VAL A 191 -3.57 -2.10 8.03
CA VAL A 191 -4.52 -3.06 7.45
C VAL A 191 -5.59 -2.30 6.68
N ALA A 192 -5.92 -2.74 5.47
CA ALA A 192 -6.94 -2.09 4.65
C ALA A 192 -8.05 -3.06 4.25
N TYR A 193 -9.25 -2.54 4.22
CA TYR A 193 -10.45 -3.18 3.69
C TYR A 193 -11.11 -2.26 2.66
N SER A 194 -11.81 -2.83 1.69
CA SER A 194 -12.75 -2.10 0.85
C SER A 194 -14.13 -2.74 0.96
N VAL A 195 -15.17 -1.95 1.17
CA VAL A 195 -16.49 -2.50 1.53
C VAL A 195 -17.64 -1.60 1.11
N ASP A 196 -18.72 -2.25 0.67
CA ASP A 196 -20.03 -1.65 0.48
C ASP A 196 -20.99 -2.04 1.62
N GLU A 197 -22.21 -1.52 1.60
CA GLU A 197 -23.23 -1.75 2.61
C GLU A 197 -23.59 -3.25 2.78
N ALA A 198 -23.50 -4.05 1.71
CA ALA A 198 -23.84 -5.47 1.76
C ALA A 198 -22.82 -6.30 2.57
N TYR A 199 -21.59 -5.79 2.70
CA TYR A 199 -20.49 -6.49 3.38
C TYR A 199 -20.14 -5.93 4.76
N VAL A 200 -21.00 -5.10 5.36
CA VAL A 200 -20.78 -4.57 6.72
C VAL A 200 -20.70 -5.70 7.75
N THR A 201 -21.63 -6.67 7.72
CA THR A 201 -21.65 -7.81 8.68
C THR A 201 -20.36 -8.64 8.65
N PRO A 202 -19.85 -9.10 7.50
CA PRO A 202 -18.56 -9.77 7.45
C PRO A 202 -17.39 -8.85 7.84
N LEU A 203 -17.38 -7.57 7.44
CA LEU A 203 -16.33 -6.63 7.82
C LEU A 203 -16.21 -6.48 9.34
N VAL A 204 -17.31 -6.26 10.06
CA VAL A 204 -17.26 -6.10 11.53
C VAL A 204 -16.74 -7.36 12.20
N THR A 205 -17.05 -8.54 11.68
CA THR A 205 -16.52 -9.80 12.18
C THR A 205 -15.03 -9.94 11.92
N SER A 206 -14.59 -9.59 10.71
CA SER A 206 -13.18 -9.60 10.32
C SER A 206 -12.35 -8.66 11.19
N ILE A 207 -12.75 -7.39 11.29
CA ILE A 207 -12.06 -6.39 12.14
C ILE A 207 -12.02 -6.85 13.60
N HIS A 208 -13.13 -7.32 14.17
CA HIS A 208 -13.14 -7.79 15.55
C HIS A 208 -12.24 -9.01 15.74
N SER A 209 -12.15 -9.92 14.77
CA SER A 209 -11.23 -11.05 14.83
C SER A 209 -9.79 -10.60 14.80
N LEU A 210 -9.44 -9.65 13.91
CA LEU A 210 -8.13 -9.02 13.81
C LEU A 210 -7.71 -8.41 15.15
N LEU A 211 -8.52 -7.51 15.69
CA LEU A 211 -8.21 -6.79 16.94
C LEU A 211 -8.10 -7.69 18.16
N SER A 212 -8.76 -8.87 18.13
CA SER A 212 -8.73 -9.81 19.26
C SER A 212 -7.49 -10.68 19.34
N VAL A 213 -6.74 -10.81 18.25
CA VAL A 213 -5.53 -11.66 18.19
C VAL A 213 -4.26 -10.88 17.89
N SER A 214 -4.39 -9.64 17.40
CA SER A 214 -3.22 -8.81 17.08
C SER A 214 -2.55 -8.26 18.31
N THR A 215 -1.23 -8.32 18.32
CA THR A 215 -0.35 -7.62 19.26
C THR A 215 0.26 -6.40 18.59
N GLY A 216 0.61 -5.40 19.40
CA GLY A 216 1.16 -4.15 18.91
C GLY A 216 0.15 -3.23 18.20
N ARG A 217 0.66 -2.19 17.57
CA ARG A 217 -0.16 -1.16 16.93
C ARG A 217 -0.78 -1.66 15.61
N VAL A 218 -2.06 -1.39 15.43
CA VAL A 218 -2.81 -1.69 14.19
C VAL A 218 -3.57 -0.45 13.75
N THR A 219 -3.28 0.02 12.54
CA THR A 219 -4.05 1.09 11.87
C THR A 219 -4.92 0.45 10.79
N ILE A 220 -6.24 0.64 10.90
CA ILE A 220 -7.22 0.08 9.97
C ILE A 220 -7.72 1.19 9.06
N TYR A 221 -7.61 0.99 7.76
CA TYR A 221 -8.19 1.81 6.71
C TYR A 221 -9.39 1.10 6.11
N VAL A 222 -10.54 1.74 6.08
CA VAL A 222 -11.76 1.23 5.43
C VAL A 222 -12.07 2.12 4.24
N VAL A 223 -11.90 1.62 3.03
CA VAL A 223 -12.29 2.32 1.80
C VAL A 223 -13.80 2.23 1.67
N ASP A 224 -14.44 3.39 1.72
CA ASP A 224 -15.90 3.54 1.67
C ASP A 224 -16.42 3.39 0.24
N CYS A 225 -17.09 2.27 -0.04
CA CYS A 225 -17.74 2.01 -1.32
C CYS A 225 -19.27 2.22 -1.26
N GLY A 226 -19.74 3.12 -0.42
CA GLY A 226 -21.16 3.47 -0.27
C GLY A 226 -21.77 3.02 1.06
N LEU A 227 -21.06 3.24 2.15
CA LEU A 227 -21.54 2.94 3.51
C LEU A 227 -22.49 4.02 4.02
N SER A 228 -23.53 3.58 4.72
CA SER A 228 -24.39 4.49 5.50
C SER A 228 -23.69 5.02 6.75
N GLU A 229 -24.11 6.17 7.25
CA GLU A 229 -23.58 6.73 8.51
C GLU A 229 -23.87 5.82 9.72
N GLU A 230 -24.91 5.02 9.65
CA GLU A 230 -25.23 4.01 10.67
C GLU A 230 -24.19 2.89 10.65
N SER A 231 -23.87 2.37 9.48
CA SER A 231 -22.84 1.35 9.28
C SER A 231 -21.45 1.83 9.67
N LYS A 232 -21.08 3.06 9.32
CA LYS A 232 -19.81 3.67 9.76
C LYS A 232 -19.71 3.74 11.29
N ARG A 233 -20.77 4.18 11.96
CA ARG A 233 -20.81 4.20 13.43
C ARG A 233 -20.69 2.80 14.04
N ALA A 234 -21.39 1.80 13.47
CA ALA A 234 -21.29 0.42 13.92
C ALA A 234 -19.85 -0.12 13.77
N ILE A 235 -19.17 0.21 12.67
CA ILE A 235 -17.78 -0.19 12.41
C ILE A 235 -16.81 0.49 13.41
N VAL A 236 -16.96 1.80 13.65
CA VAL A 236 -16.11 2.53 14.61
C VAL A 236 -16.23 1.95 16.04
N ASN A 237 -17.43 1.55 16.43
CA ASN A 237 -17.69 1.00 17.78
C ASN A 237 -17.00 -0.35 18.06
N ILE A 238 -16.41 -0.97 17.04
CA ILE A 238 -15.63 -2.22 17.21
C ILE A 238 -14.27 -1.93 17.86
N VAL A 239 -13.71 -0.76 17.60
CA VAL A 239 -12.41 -0.38 18.17
C VAL A 239 -12.59 -0.08 19.65
N PRO A 240 -11.88 -0.79 20.54
CA PRO A 240 -12.06 -0.61 21.98
C PRO A 240 -11.66 0.80 22.41
N SER A 241 -12.54 1.48 23.15
CA SER A 241 -12.26 2.79 23.73
C SER A 241 -11.04 2.70 24.67
N GLY A 242 -10.08 3.63 24.50
CA GLY A 242 -8.89 3.71 25.36
C GLY A 242 -7.70 2.83 24.93
N LYS A 243 -7.77 2.14 23.80
CA LYS A 243 -6.60 1.49 23.19
C LYS A 243 -5.99 2.44 22.14
N GLU A 244 -4.97 3.19 22.53
CA GLU A 244 -4.25 4.11 21.63
C GLU A 244 -3.51 3.40 20.49
N ASP A 245 -3.23 2.11 20.69
CA ASP A 245 -2.55 1.27 19.68
C ASP A 245 -3.46 0.79 18.55
N MET A 246 -4.76 1.08 18.60
CA MET A 246 -5.71 0.63 17.57
C MET A 246 -6.50 1.82 17.03
N THR A 247 -6.34 2.09 15.74
CA THR A 247 -7.03 3.20 15.06
C THR A 247 -7.77 2.72 13.84
N LEU A 248 -8.91 3.37 13.51
CA LEU A 248 -9.70 3.10 12.32
C LEU A 248 -10.03 4.41 11.62
N THR A 249 -9.82 4.46 10.31
CA THR A 249 -10.08 5.62 9.47
C THR A 249 -10.81 5.19 8.21
N PHE A 250 -11.86 5.92 7.85
CA PHE A 250 -12.52 5.78 6.54
C PHE A 250 -11.79 6.60 5.49
N LEU A 251 -11.69 6.06 4.28
CA LEU A 251 -11.11 6.72 3.12
C LEU A 251 -12.15 6.78 2.00
N ASP A 252 -12.35 7.97 1.46
CA ASP A 252 -13.26 8.19 0.34
C ASP A 252 -12.62 7.80 -1.00
N LEU A 253 -13.43 7.23 -1.88
CA LEU A 253 -13.00 6.91 -3.24
C LEU A 253 -12.92 8.18 -4.11
N PRO A 254 -11.84 8.35 -4.90
CA PRO A 254 -11.76 9.39 -5.93
C PRO A 254 -12.96 9.35 -6.89
N ALA A 255 -13.25 10.48 -7.53
CA ALA A 255 -14.38 10.58 -8.45
C ALA A 255 -14.25 9.63 -9.66
N ASP A 256 -13.02 9.42 -10.12
CA ASP A 256 -12.63 8.59 -11.27
C ASP A 256 -12.10 7.20 -10.88
N SER A 257 -12.45 6.71 -9.68
CA SER A 257 -12.02 5.41 -9.19
C SER A 257 -12.63 4.25 -9.98
N LEU A 258 -11.88 3.16 -10.08
CA LEU A 258 -12.34 1.92 -10.69
C LEU A 258 -13.57 1.34 -9.95
N ALA A 259 -13.61 1.49 -8.65
CA ALA A 259 -14.74 1.02 -7.84
C ALA A 259 -16.05 1.73 -8.18
N LYS A 260 -16.02 3.02 -8.49
CA LYS A 260 -17.21 3.76 -8.95
C LYS A 260 -17.63 3.39 -10.38
N GLU A 261 -16.66 3.00 -11.23
CA GLU A 261 -16.93 2.57 -12.59
C GLU A 261 -17.45 1.12 -12.68
N LYS A 262 -16.92 0.22 -11.85
CA LYS A 262 -17.03 -1.23 -12.03
C LYS A 262 -17.56 -2.01 -10.81
N GLY A 263 -17.67 -1.36 -9.65
CA GLY A 263 -18.14 -1.97 -8.40
C GLY A 263 -17.07 -2.09 -7.31
N ALA A 264 -17.51 -2.31 -6.07
CA ALA A 264 -16.71 -2.22 -4.86
C ALA A 264 -15.46 -3.12 -4.83
N MET A 265 -15.48 -4.28 -5.50
CA MET A 265 -14.32 -5.19 -5.57
C MET A 265 -13.08 -4.54 -6.20
N TRP A 266 -13.27 -3.57 -7.12
CA TRP A 266 -12.18 -2.87 -7.77
C TRP A 266 -11.45 -1.85 -6.87
N ALA A 267 -12.05 -1.52 -5.71
CA ALA A 267 -11.44 -0.60 -4.75
C ALA A 267 -10.10 -1.08 -4.19
N ARG A 268 -9.79 -2.41 -4.27
CA ARG A 268 -8.47 -2.93 -3.90
C ARG A 268 -7.34 -2.46 -4.82
N ILE A 269 -7.65 -1.97 -6.01
CA ILE A 269 -6.69 -1.29 -6.89
C ILE A 269 -6.65 0.21 -6.57
N ASP A 270 -7.81 0.85 -6.36
CA ASP A 270 -7.89 2.28 -6.04
C ASP A 270 -7.17 2.63 -4.74
N LEU A 271 -7.22 1.73 -3.74
CA LEU A 271 -6.57 1.95 -2.43
C LEU A 271 -5.06 2.19 -2.52
N ILE A 272 -4.40 1.71 -3.57
CA ILE A 272 -2.96 1.91 -3.79
C ILE A 272 -2.61 3.40 -3.81
N SER A 273 -3.50 4.25 -4.36
CA SER A 273 -3.29 5.69 -4.44
C SER A 273 -3.72 6.46 -3.20
N ILE A 274 -4.68 5.95 -2.44
CA ILE A 274 -5.35 6.72 -1.38
C ILE A 274 -4.86 6.39 0.04
N ILE A 275 -4.25 5.22 0.26
CA ILE A 275 -3.76 4.86 1.60
C ILE A 275 -2.49 5.65 1.92
N PRO A 276 -2.46 6.43 3.02
CA PRO A 276 -1.32 7.26 3.40
C PRO A 276 -0.25 6.44 4.14
N ALA A 277 0.23 5.36 3.52
CA ALA A 277 1.25 4.48 4.05
C ALA A 277 2.10 3.91 2.91
N GLU A 278 3.27 3.37 3.23
CA GLU A 278 4.18 2.76 2.25
C GLU A 278 4.02 1.23 2.18
N ARG A 279 3.44 0.65 3.21
CA ARG A 279 3.15 -0.78 3.28
C ARG A 279 1.76 -1.00 3.85
N VAL A 280 1.02 -1.91 3.27
CA VAL A 280 -0.33 -2.24 3.70
C VAL A 280 -0.61 -3.74 3.56
N LEU A 281 -1.35 -4.29 4.50
CA LEU A 281 -1.98 -5.59 4.40
C LEU A 281 -3.44 -5.38 4.01
N TYR A 282 -3.78 -5.65 2.75
CA TYR A 282 -5.17 -5.67 2.29
C TYR A 282 -5.83 -6.99 2.67
N LEU A 283 -7.02 -6.92 3.19
CA LEU A 283 -7.86 -8.08 3.52
C LEU A 283 -9.27 -7.91 2.92
N ASP A 284 -9.79 -8.97 2.30
CA ASP A 284 -11.21 -9.03 1.97
C ASP A 284 -12.05 -9.08 3.25
N ALA A 285 -13.22 -8.45 3.22
CA ALA A 285 -14.11 -8.36 4.37
C ALA A 285 -14.63 -9.74 4.84
N ASP A 286 -14.65 -10.73 3.97
CA ASP A 286 -15.06 -12.11 4.25
C ASP A 286 -13.91 -12.99 4.78
N THR A 287 -13.13 -12.44 5.68
CA THR A 287 -12.02 -13.12 6.34
C THR A 287 -12.27 -13.30 7.85
N LEU A 288 -11.64 -14.31 8.44
CA LEU A 288 -11.62 -14.53 9.89
C LEU A 288 -10.16 -14.75 10.31
N ILE A 289 -9.62 -13.82 11.08
CA ILE A 289 -8.24 -13.83 11.53
C ILE A 289 -8.14 -14.66 12.82
N LEU A 290 -7.26 -15.68 12.82
CA LEU A 290 -7.11 -16.64 13.90
C LEU A 290 -5.79 -16.51 14.64
N LYS A 291 -4.76 -15.93 14.00
CA LYS A 291 -3.43 -15.71 14.58
C LYS A 291 -3.01 -14.26 14.45
N ASP A 292 -2.01 -13.87 15.25
CA ASP A 292 -1.42 -12.54 15.17
C ASP A 292 -0.87 -12.25 13.77
N ILE A 293 -1.25 -11.13 13.20
CA ILE A 293 -0.84 -10.72 11.85
C ILE A 293 0.62 -10.25 11.78
N GLN A 294 1.31 -10.12 12.91
CA GLN A 294 2.69 -9.60 12.94
C GLN A 294 3.66 -10.45 12.13
N ASP A 295 3.48 -11.77 12.11
CA ASP A 295 4.32 -12.67 11.30
C ASP A 295 4.11 -12.43 9.80
N LEU A 296 2.85 -12.21 9.38
CA LEU A 296 2.52 -11.85 8.01
C LEU A 296 3.01 -10.46 7.66
N TRP A 297 2.79 -9.48 8.55
CA TRP A 297 3.20 -8.10 8.37
C TRP A 297 4.72 -7.95 8.15
N LYS A 298 5.52 -8.71 8.89
CA LYS A 298 6.99 -8.70 8.82
C LYS A 298 7.57 -9.53 7.68
N THR A 299 6.75 -10.21 6.88
CA THR A 299 7.23 -11.02 5.76
C THR A 299 8.05 -10.17 4.79
N ASP A 300 9.28 -10.60 4.51
CA ASP A 300 10.10 -9.99 3.48
C ASP A 300 9.53 -10.29 2.09
N LEU A 301 9.23 -9.25 1.33
CA LEU A 301 8.76 -9.38 -0.05
C LEU A 301 9.88 -9.69 -1.06
N GLY A 302 11.14 -9.72 -0.63
CA GLY A 302 12.28 -10.01 -1.50
C GLY A 302 12.40 -9.07 -2.69
N GLY A 303 12.14 -7.77 -2.44
CA GLY A 303 12.14 -6.75 -3.50
C GLY A 303 10.90 -6.73 -4.40
N LYS A 304 9.93 -7.64 -4.23
CA LYS A 304 8.69 -7.69 -5.01
C LYS A 304 7.69 -6.61 -4.59
N ALA A 305 6.78 -6.25 -5.49
CA ALA A 305 5.77 -5.23 -5.24
C ALA A 305 4.66 -5.69 -4.29
N LEU A 306 4.34 -6.98 -4.29
CA LEU A 306 3.32 -7.55 -3.41
C LEU A 306 3.62 -9.01 -3.02
N GLY A 307 3.01 -9.44 -1.92
CA GLY A 307 2.93 -10.83 -1.50
C GLY A 307 1.47 -11.30 -1.45
N ALA A 308 1.23 -12.53 -1.88
CA ALA A 308 -0.08 -13.16 -1.91
C ALA A 308 0.01 -14.68 -1.77
N ALA A 309 -1.06 -15.34 -1.38
CA ALA A 309 -1.13 -16.80 -1.39
C ALA A 309 -1.67 -17.31 -2.74
N VAL A 310 -1.21 -18.48 -3.16
CA VAL A 310 -1.70 -19.15 -4.37
C VAL A 310 -3.22 -19.34 -4.28
N ASP A 311 -3.93 -19.14 -5.38
CA ASP A 311 -5.36 -19.46 -5.48
C ASP A 311 -5.58 -20.97 -5.52
N VAL A 312 -6.24 -21.49 -4.50
CA VAL A 312 -6.46 -22.95 -4.34
C VAL A 312 -7.39 -23.53 -5.43
N GLY A 313 -8.24 -22.68 -5.98
CA GLY A 313 -9.13 -23.08 -7.09
C GLY A 313 -8.40 -23.20 -8.43
N HIS A 314 -7.44 -22.31 -8.65
CA HIS A 314 -6.67 -22.21 -9.90
C HIS A 314 -5.17 -22.04 -9.65
N PRO A 315 -4.46 -23.01 -9.03
CA PRO A 315 -3.07 -22.84 -8.62
C PRO A 315 -2.11 -22.52 -9.78
N ARG A 316 -2.47 -22.91 -10.99
CA ARG A 316 -1.71 -22.67 -12.23
C ARG A 316 -2.37 -21.67 -13.20
N GLY A 317 -3.34 -20.92 -12.71
CA GLY A 317 -4.14 -20.05 -13.56
C GLY A 317 -5.08 -20.86 -14.48
N TYR A 318 -5.53 -20.24 -15.55
CA TYR A 318 -6.40 -20.84 -16.53
C TYR A 318 -6.19 -20.19 -17.91
N GLU A 319 -6.82 -20.74 -18.96
CA GLU A 319 -6.53 -20.42 -20.37
C GLU A 319 -6.51 -18.92 -20.67
N ALA A 320 -7.50 -18.15 -20.20
CA ALA A 320 -7.64 -16.73 -20.54
C ALA A 320 -6.52 -15.84 -20.00
N ILE A 321 -5.93 -16.19 -18.85
CA ILE A 321 -4.83 -15.45 -18.24
C ILE A 321 -3.45 -16.07 -18.51
N GLY A 322 -3.42 -17.19 -19.24
CA GLY A 322 -2.22 -17.97 -19.50
C GLY A 322 -1.77 -18.82 -18.31
N GLN A 323 -0.94 -19.82 -18.61
CA GLN A 323 -0.40 -20.71 -17.58
C GLN A 323 0.68 -20.02 -16.74
N GLY A 324 0.64 -20.24 -15.43
CA GLY A 324 1.58 -19.70 -14.46
C GLY A 324 0.99 -19.79 -13.07
N VAL A 325 1.80 -19.56 -12.05
CA VAL A 325 1.30 -19.51 -10.66
C VAL A 325 0.35 -18.32 -10.55
N TYR A 326 -0.85 -18.58 -10.04
CA TYR A 326 -1.94 -17.62 -9.93
C TYR A 326 -2.29 -17.42 -8.45
N PHE A 327 -2.38 -16.17 -8.01
CA PHE A 327 -2.67 -15.84 -6.62
C PHE A 327 -4.12 -15.41 -6.41
N ASN A 328 -4.61 -15.65 -5.20
CA ASN A 328 -5.88 -15.11 -4.73
C ASN A 328 -5.68 -13.69 -4.19
N ALA A 329 -6.52 -12.76 -4.61
CA ALA A 329 -6.39 -11.34 -4.29
C ALA A 329 -7.06 -10.91 -2.98
N GLY A 330 -7.62 -11.82 -2.19
CA GLY A 330 -8.31 -11.48 -0.94
C GLY A 330 -7.40 -11.20 0.25
N VAL A 331 -6.11 -11.56 0.15
CA VAL A 331 -5.07 -11.19 1.13
C VAL A 331 -3.83 -10.77 0.37
N LEU A 332 -3.49 -9.48 0.45
CA LEU A 332 -2.35 -8.90 -0.26
C LEU A 332 -1.48 -8.09 0.70
N LEU A 333 -0.22 -8.47 0.82
CA LEU A 333 0.78 -7.66 1.49
C LEU A 333 1.48 -6.80 0.45
N MET A 334 1.27 -5.49 0.45
CA MET A 334 1.73 -4.60 -0.62
C MET A 334 2.79 -3.61 -0.15
N ASP A 335 3.84 -3.48 -0.93
CA ASP A 335 4.76 -2.34 -0.94
C ASP A 335 4.11 -1.24 -1.82
N LEU A 336 3.52 -0.23 -1.18
CA LEU A 336 2.76 0.79 -1.89
C LEU A 336 3.66 1.73 -2.70
N ALA A 337 4.93 1.90 -2.34
CA ALA A 337 5.85 2.67 -3.16
C ALA A 337 6.02 2.01 -4.54
N LYS A 338 6.28 0.70 -4.56
CA LYS A 338 6.42 -0.06 -5.81
C LYS A 338 5.12 -0.22 -6.60
N THR A 339 4.00 -0.44 -5.90
CA THR A 339 2.71 -0.59 -6.58
C THR A 339 2.21 0.73 -7.16
N ARG A 340 2.46 1.87 -6.51
CA ARG A 340 2.13 3.22 -7.02
C ARG A 340 2.85 3.54 -8.33
N CYS A 341 4.12 3.19 -8.45
CA CYS A 341 4.87 3.39 -9.71
C CYS A 341 4.23 2.64 -10.90
N ARG A 342 3.50 1.57 -10.62
CA ARG A 342 2.84 0.73 -11.65
C ARG A 342 1.35 1.03 -11.82
N LEU A 343 0.79 1.90 -10.99
CA LEU A 343 -0.65 2.18 -10.96
C LEU A 343 -1.22 2.66 -12.30
N PRO A 344 -0.55 3.54 -13.08
CA PRO A 344 -1.07 3.95 -14.39
C PRO A 344 -1.29 2.78 -15.36
N GLN A 345 -0.33 1.86 -15.46
CA GLN A 345 -0.43 0.67 -16.32
C GLN A 345 -1.48 -0.31 -15.78
N LEU A 346 -1.53 -0.50 -14.46
CA LEU A 346 -2.52 -1.35 -13.80
C LEU A 346 -3.94 -0.82 -14.02
N THR A 347 -4.16 0.49 -13.85
CA THR A 347 -5.47 1.14 -14.10
C THR A 347 -5.88 1.05 -15.57
N HIS A 348 -4.92 1.24 -16.49
CA HIS A 348 -5.19 1.06 -17.91
C HIS A 348 -5.63 -0.37 -18.24
N LEU A 349 -4.93 -1.38 -17.71
CA LEU A 349 -5.30 -2.79 -17.87
C LEU A 349 -6.66 -3.09 -17.23
N ALA A 350 -6.95 -2.53 -16.06
CA ALA A 350 -8.22 -2.68 -15.37
C ALA A 350 -9.40 -2.12 -16.20
N ARG A 351 -9.21 -0.99 -16.87
CA ARG A 351 -10.24 -0.39 -17.75
C ARG A 351 -10.43 -1.16 -19.05
N SER A 352 -9.35 -1.63 -19.66
CA SER A 352 -9.43 -2.44 -20.89
C SER A 352 -9.92 -3.88 -20.62
N GLY A 353 -9.73 -4.38 -19.38
CA GLY A 353 -10.11 -5.71 -18.95
C GLY A 353 -9.20 -6.83 -19.51
N VAL A 354 -9.27 -7.99 -18.88
CA VAL A 354 -8.64 -9.22 -19.38
C VAL A 354 -9.67 -9.98 -20.23
N GLN A 355 -9.37 -10.21 -21.51
CA GLN A 355 -10.27 -10.94 -22.38
C GLN A 355 -10.58 -12.34 -21.84
N ARG A 356 -11.87 -12.69 -21.71
CA ARG A 356 -12.36 -13.94 -21.13
C ARG A 356 -11.93 -14.19 -19.68
N GLY A 357 -11.56 -13.13 -18.95
CA GLY A 357 -11.30 -13.20 -17.52
C GLY A 357 -12.55 -13.64 -16.74
N LYS A 358 -12.35 -14.43 -15.69
CA LYS A 358 -13.44 -14.96 -14.82
C LYS A 358 -13.52 -14.24 -13.49
N PHE A 359 -12.39 -13.67 -13.02
CA PHE A 359 -12.22 -13.13 -11.69
C PHE A 359 -11.82 -11.64 -11.69
N GLU A 360 -12.22 -10.93 -12.76
CA GLU A 360 -12.18 -9.47 -12.89
C GLU A 360 -10.87 -8.83 -12.38
N ASP A 361 -10.92 -8.17 -11.23
CA ASP A 361 -9.80 -7.47 -10.61
C ASP A 361 -8.64 -8.41 -10.21
N GLN A 362 -8.94 -9.63 -9.75
CA GLN A 362 -7.93 -10.64 -9.45
C GLN A 362 -7.16 -11.05 -10.71
N ASP A 363 -7.84 -11.18 -11.84
CA ASP A 363 -7.18 -11.49 -13.13
C ASP A 363 -6.26 -10.36 -13.56
N VAL A 364 -6.71 -9.12 -13.44
CA VAL A 364 -5.93 -7.93 -13.77
C VAL A 364 -4.66 -7.86 -12.92
N LEU A 365 -4.77 -8.09 -11.61
CA LEU A 365 -3.62 -8.12 -10.71
C LEU A 365 -2.64 -9.24 -11.08
N ASN A 366 -3.13 -10.45 -11.35
CA ASN A 366 -2.29 -11.59 -11.72
C ASN A 366 -1.58 -11.41 -13.08
N VAL A 367 -2.25 -10.79 -14.05
CA VAL A 367 -1.63 -10.47 -15.36
C VAL A 367 -0.57 -9.39 -15.18
N HIS A 368 -0.90 -8.32 -14.43
CA HIS A 368 0.00 -7.17 -14.27
C HIS A 368 1.26 -7.51 -13.45
N PHE A 369 1.11 -8.23 -12.33
CA PHE A 369 2.22 -8.59 -11.42
C PHE A 369 2.81 -9.97 -11.70
N ARG A 370 2.63 -10.55 -12.88
CA ARG A 370 3.16 -11.87 -13.21
C ARG A 370 4.67 -11.96 -12.99
N GLY A 371 5.09 -12.86 -12.09
CA GLY A 371 6.49 -13.04 -11.71
C GLY A 371 7.05 -11.98 -10.75
N GLU A 372 6.26 -10.95 -10.42
CA GLU A 372 6.66 -9.81 -9.59
C GLU A 372 5.98 -9.80 -8.21
N TRP A 373 5.57 -10.96 -7.74
CA TRP A 373 4.98 -11.13 -6.41
C TRP A 373 5.69 -12.22 -5.60
N ARG A 374 5.60 -12.12 -4.28
CA ARG A 374 6.12 -13.10 -3.31
C ARG A 374 5.02 -14.05 -2.91
N GLU A 375 5.29 -15.36 -2.98
CA GLU A 375 4.37 -16.37 -2.46
C GLU A 375 4.35 -16.33 -0.93
N LEU A 376 3.14 -16.20 -0.38
CA LEU A 376 2.84 -16.30 1.05
C LEU A 376 2.33 -17.70 1.38
N PRO A 377 2.53 -18.20 2.61
CA PRO A 377 1.95 -19.46 3.04
C PRO A 377 0.42 -19.47 2.90
N LEU A 378 -0.16 -20.57 2.41
CA LEU A 378 -1.61 -20.73 2.25
C LEU A 378 -2.38 -20.57 3.58
N THR A 379 -1.73 -20.78 4.71
CA THR A 379 -2.32 -20.58 6.05
C THR A 379 -2.76 -19.15 6.28
N TRP A 380 -2.17 -18.17 5.58
CA TRP A 380 -2.55 -16.74 5.65
C TRP A 380 -3.65 -16.34 4.65
N ASN A 381 -4.14 -17.29 3.86
CA ASN A 381 -5.32 -17.10 3.02
C ASN A 381 -5.97 -18.48 2.78
N ALA A 382 -6.52 -19.06 3.84
CA ALA A 382 -7.09 -20.41 3.80
C ALA A 382 -8.45 -20.40 3.08
N GLN A 383 -8.44 -20.84 1.84
CA GLN A 383 -9.52 -20.75 0.87
C GLN A 383 -10.20 -22.11 0.66
N GLY A 384 -11.50 -22.08 0.34
CA GLY A 384 -12.25 -23.26 -0.13
C GLY A 384 -12.41 -24.38 0.89
N LEU A 385 -12.20 -24.09 2.18
CA LEU A 385 -12.35 -25.06 3.26
C LEU A 385 -13.78 -25.63 3.30
N GLY A 386 -13.90 -26.95 3.39
CA GLY A 386 -15.19 -27.64 3.33
C GLY A 386 -15.84 -27.65 1.95
N THR A 387 -15.12 -27.17 0.91
CA THR A 387 -15.59 -27.15 -0.47
C THR A 387 -14.49 -27.60 -1.44
N TYR A 388 -14.04 -26.75 -2.34
CA TYR A 388 -13.10 -27.13 -3.41
C TYR A 388 -11.66 -27.43 -2.92
N ALA A 389 -11.25 -27.00 -1.74
CA ALA A 389 -9.98 -27.39 -1.15
C ALA A 389 -9.88 -28.88 -0.83
N ASP A 390 -11.03 -29.53 -0.64
CA ASP A 390 -11.11 -30.98 -0.37
C ASP A 390 -11.25 -31.82 -1.65
N GLY A 391 -11.45 -31.17 -2.79
CA GLY A 391 -11.64 -31.83 -4.08
C GLY A 391 -10.32 -32.29 -4.70
N LEU A 392 -10.36 -33.44 -5.36
CA LEU A 392 -9.25 -33.97 -6.15
C LEU A 392 -9.12 -33.21 -7.47
N GLY A 393 -8.02 -32.45 -7.64
CA GLY A 393 -7.68 -31.77 -8.87
C GLY A 393 -6.18 -31.91 -9.13
N ALA A 394 -5.80 -32.17 -10.40
CA ALA A 394 -4.40 -32.40 -10.78
C ALA A 394 -3.52 -31.22 -10.37
N ASP A 395 -4.01 -29.97 -10.51
CA ASP A 395 -3.23 -28.79 -10.16
C ASP A 395 -3.08 -28.61 -8.65
N ARG A 396 -4.06 -29.04 -7.85
CA ARG A 396 -4.00 -29.02 -6.37
C ARG A 396 -3.01 -30.04 -5.80
N ALA A 397 -2.72 -31.11 -6.51
CA ALA A 397 -1.69 -32.06 -6.13
C ALA A 397 -0.29 -31.39 -6.00
N LEU A 398 -0.04 -30.32 -6.74
CA LEU A 398 1.22 -29.57 -6.69
C LEU A 398 1.42 -28.79 -5.39
N ILE A 399 0.34 -28.44 -4.70
CA ILE A 399 0.32 -27.70 -3.44
C ILE A 399 -0.20 -28.55 -2.28
N ALA A 400 -0.18 -29.88 -2.41
CA ALA A 400 -0.82 -30.80 -1.44
C ALA A 400 -0.31 -30.61 -0.01
N VAL A 401 0.98 -30.40 0.19
CA VAL A 401 1.58 -30.19 1.52
C VAL A 401 1.06 -28.90 2.15
N GLN A 402 1.06 -27.81 1.39
CA GLN A 402 0.54 -26.51 1.86
C GLN A 402 -0.98 -26.56 2.11
N LEU A 403 -1.73 -27.36 1.33
CA LEU A 403 -3.15 -27.58 1.53
C LEU A 403 -3.44 -28.28 2.86
N GLU A 404 -2.70 -29.30 3.22
CA GLU A 404 -2.89 -30.00 4.49
C GLU A 404 -2.54 -29.11 5.69
N GLU A 405 -1.49 -28.32 5.61
CA GLU A 405 -1.15 -27.32 6.62
C GLU A 405 -2.25 -26.26 6.73
N MET A 406 -2.72 -25.74 5.61
CA MET A 406 -3.80 -24.76 5.55
C MET A 406 -5.09 -25.25 6.20
N LYS A 407 -5.47 -26.51 5.95
CA LYS A 407 -6.68 -27.12 6.51
C LYS A 407 -6.60 -27.35 8.01
N THR A 408 -5.45 -27.77 8.49
CA THR A 408 -5.25 -28.17 9.89
C THR A 408 -4.89 -27.02 10.81
N ASN A 409 -4.21 -25.96 10.29
CA ASN A 409 -3.67 -24.89 11.11
C ASN A 409 -3.75 -23.50 10.42
N PRO A 410 -4.91 -23.07 9.92
CA PRO A 410 -5.04 -21.77 9.26
C PRO A 410 -4.71 -20.62 10.22
N ALA A 411 -4.05 -19.60 9.71
CA ALA A 411 -3.81 -18.36 10.40
C ALA A 411 -4.90 -17.31 10.08
N LEU A 412 -5.41 -17.35 8.85
CA LEU A 412 -6.50 -16.53 8.36
C LEU A 412 -7.39 -17.37 7.44
N VAL A 413 -8.68 -17.47 7.76
CA VAL A 413 -9.69 -18.14 6.94
C VAL A 413 -10.35 -17.12 6.03
N HIS A 414 -10.42 -17.42 4.73
CA HIS A 414 -11.11 -16.63 3.73
C HIS A 414 -12.32 -17.42 3.21
N PHE A 415 -13.52 -16.92 3.43
CA PHE A 415 -14.77 -17.58 3.07
C PHE A 415 -15.08 -17.43 1.57
N THR A 416 -14.20 -17.97 0.73
CA THR A 416 -14.36 -17.96 -0.72
C THR A 416 -15.47 -18.90 -1.17
N GLY A 417 -16.17 -18.52 -2.23
CA GLY A 417 -17.14 -19.40 -2.89
C GLY A 417 -16.45 -20.49 -3.74
N PRO A 418 -17.22 -21.49 -4.22
CA PRO A 418 -16.70 -22.47 -5.17
C PRO A 418 -16.25 -21.80 -6.46
N THR A 419 -15.19 -22.35 -7.06
CA THR A 419 -14.51 -21.76 -8.22
C THR A 419 -15.14 -22.09 -9.56
N ASN A 420 -16.21 -22.89 -9.60
CA ASN A 420 -16.83 -23.26 -10.86
C ASN A 420 -18.11 -22.42 -11.11
N PRO A 421 -18.03 -21.33 -11.89
CA PRO A 421 -19.20 -20.55 -12.27
C PRO A 421 -20.16 -21.34 -13.19
N ASP A 422 -19.70 -22.42 -13.83
CA ASP A 422 -20.54 -23.26 -14.71
C ASP A 422 -21.49 -24.18 -13.94
N VAL A 423 -21.42 -24.22 -12.61
CA VAL A 423 -22.40 -24.86 -11.73
C VAL A 423 -23.65 -23.97 -11.53
N GLU A 424 -23.93 -23.04 -12.42
CA GLU A 424 -25.23 -22.34 -12.46
C GLU A 424 -26.41 -23.27 -12.71
N ILE A 425 -26.18 -24.45 -13.23
CA ILE A 425 -27.20 -25.50 -13.41
C ILE A 425 -27.27 -26.40 -12.16
N VAL A 426 -27.34 -25.81 -11.00
CA VAL A 426 -27.69 -26.60 -9.84
C VAL A 426 -29.20 -26.75 -9.86
N LEU A 427 -29.65 -27.97 -10.10
CA LEU A 427 -31.06 -28.40 -10.00
C LEU A 427 -31.64 -28.17 -8.60
N ASN A 428 -30.79 -27.90 -7.61
CA ASN A 428 -31.17 -27.60 -6.25
C ASN A 428 -30.89 -26.14 -5.92
N PRO A 429 -31.87 -25.24 -5.86
CA PRO A 429 -31.71 -23.84 -5.54
C PRO A 429 -31.21 -23.59 -4.10
N TRP A 430 -31.18 -24.64 -3.25
CA TRP A 430 -30.68 -24.62 -1.89
C TRP A 430 -29.16 -24.76 -1.81
N VAL A 431 -28.53 -25.26 -2.85
CA VAL A 431 -27.08 -25.44 -2.96
C VAL A 431 -26.57 -24.42 -3.96
N ARG A 432 -26.47 -23.17 -3.54
CA ARG A 432 -25.80 -22.17 -4.34
C ARG A 432 -24.31 -22.17 -4.07
N PRO A 433 -23.48 -21.92 -5.11
CA PRO A 433 -22.02 -21.85 -4.96
C PRO A 433 -21.50 -20.81 -3.95
N TYR A 434 -22.30 -19.83 -3.58
CA TYR A 434 -21.93 -18.74 -2.64
C TYR A 434 -22.20 -19.09 -1.17
N THR A 435 -22.54 -20.32 -0.87
CA THR A 435 -22.95 -20.77 0.47
C THR A 435 -21.80 -21.13 1.38
N ALA A 436 -20.55 -20.98 0.93
CA ALA A 436 -19.37 -21.06 1.80
C ALA A 436 -19.34 -19.93 2.86
N LYS A 437 -20.14 -18.87 2.65
CA LYS A 437 -20.20 -17.72 3.56
C LYS A 437 -21.17 -17.97 4.70
N PRO A 438 -20.77 -17.88 5.98
CA PRO A 438 -21.64 -18.15 7.13
C PRO A 438 -22.92 -17.31 7.18
N TRP A 439 -22.88 -16.09 6.63
CA TRP A 439 -24.02 -15.16 6.54
C TRP A 439 -24.88 -15.36 5.28
N GLY A 440 -24.57 -16.34 4.46
CA GLY A 440 -25.37 -16.67 3.29
C GLY A 440 -26.66 -17.38 3.68
N TYR A 441 -27.80 -16.99 3.10
CA TYR A 441 -29.10 -17.55 3.48
C TYR A 441 -29.25 -19.05 3.19
N ALA A 442 -28.56 -19.56 2.20
CA ALA A 442 -28.61 -20.95 1.83
C ALA A 442 -27.66 -21.84 2.63
N GLY A 443 -26.75 -21.28 3.39
CA GLY A 443 -25.77 -21.96 4.23
C GLY A 443 -24.95 -23.01 3.47
N ALA A 444 -23.63 -22.89 3.46
CA ALA A 444 -22.81 -24.01 3.00
C ALA A 444 -22.99 -25.16 4.02
N PRO A 445 -23.36 -26.34 3.59
CA PRO A 445 -23.27 -27.45 4.50
C PRO A 445 -21.81 -27.65 4.86
N GLY A 446 -21.46 -27.34 6.11
CA GLY A 446 -20.21 -27.82 6.67
C GLY A 446 -18.95 -27.00 6.47
N HIS A 447 -19.01 -25.68 6.24
CA HIS A 447 -17.77 -24.89 6.36
C HIS A 447 -17.20 -25.01 7.78
N PRO A 448 -15.98 -25.54 7.98
CA PRO A 448 -15.47 -25.91 9.30
C PRO A 448 -15.39 -24.73 10.28
N PHE A 449 -15.26 -23.50 9.79
CA PHE A 449 -15.17 -22.28 10.59
C PHE A 449 -16.46 -21.47 10.68
N SER A 450 -17.60 -22.00 10.21
CA SER A 450 -18.89 -21.31 10.29
C SER A 450 -19.30 -20.98 11.72
N SER A 451 -19.18 -21.94 12.64
CA SER A 451 -19.51 -21.73 14.07
C SER A 451 -18.56 -20.71 14.72
N ALA A 452 -17.27 -20.76 14.39
CA ALA A 452 -16.29 -19.81 14.89
C ALA A 452 -16.57 -18.37 14.41
N TRP A 453 -16.99 -18.22 13.15
CA TRP A 453 -17.39 -16.93 12.59
C TRP A 453 -18.60 -16.34 13.32
N TRP A 454 -19.68 -17.12 13.54
CA TRP A 454 -20.84 -16.68 14.30
C TRP A 454 -20.51 -16.33 15.74
N ALA A 455 -19.72 -17.16 16.41
CA ALA A 455 -19.26 -16.88 17.78
C ALA A 455 -18.39 -15.62 17.88
N ARG A 456 -17.74 -15.24 16.79
CA ARG A 456 -16.96 -13.98 16.72
C ARG A 456 -17.89 -12.79 16.53
N LEU A 457 -18.85 -12.85 15.61
CA LEU A 457 -19.80 -11.77 15.35
C LEU A 457 -20.62 -11.45 16.62
N GLU A 458 -21.10 -12.46 17.35
CA GLU A 458 -21.87 -12.26 18.57
C GLU A 458 -21.10 -11.61 19.74
N LYS A 459 -19.76 -11.50 19.60
CA LYS A 459 -18.91 -10.75 20.54
C LYS A 459 -18.67 -9.30 20.11
N VAL A 460 -19.12 -8.93 18.92
CA VAL A 460 -19.01 -7.53 18.43
C VAL A 460 -20.06 -6.69 19.15
N PRO A 461 -19.69 -5.55 19.75
CA PRO A 461 -20.63 -4.65 20.41
C PRO A 461 -21.80 -4.25 19.47
N GLY A 462 -23.04 -4.45 19.91
CA GLY A 462 -24.24 -4.18 19.14
C GLY A 462 -24.68 -5.29 18.18
N TRP A 463 -23.94 -6.41 18.11
CA TRP A 463 -24.27 -7.56 17.26
C TRP A 463 -24.65 -8.80 18.06
N GLU A 464 -24.82 -8.67 19.37
CA GLU A 464 -25.31 -9.72 20.24
C GLU A 464 -26.69 -10.19 19.77
N ASN A 465 -26.88 -11.49 19.66
CA ASN A 465 -28.11 -12.08 19.16
C ASN A 465 -28.46 -11.78 17.67
N TYR A 466 -27.56 -11.18 16.90
CA TYR A 466 -27.81 -10.89 15.48
C TYR A 466 -28.24 -12.15 14.72
N LYS A 467 -27.62 -13.30 14.98
CA LYS A 467 -27.94 -14.57 14.35
C LYS A 467 -29.41 -14.94 14.55
N SER A 468 -29.90 -14.93 15.78
CA SER A 468 -31.25 -15.33 16.12
C SER A 468 -32.34 -14.31 15.77
N HIS A 469 -32.02 -12.99 15.87
CA HIS A 469 -33.02 -11.95 15.69
C HIS A 469 -33.08 -11.38 14.28
N VAL A 470 -31.96 -11.29 13.59
CA VAL A 470 -31.86 -10.66 12.26
C VAL A 470 -31.63 -11.71 11.18
N PHE A 471 -30.56 -12.50 11.31
CA PHE A 471 -30.16 -13.44 10.27
C PHE A 471 -31.16 -14.55 10.03
N GLU A 472 -31.77 -15.17 11.07
CA GLU A 472 -32.76 -16.23 10.89
C GLU A 472 -34.04 -15.71 10.20
N LYS A 473 -34.44 -14.47 10.46
CA LYS A 473 -35.55 -13.83 9.73
C LYS A 473 -35.19 -13.57 8.27
N TYR A 474 -33.99 -13.06 8.01
CA TYR A 474 -33.46 -12.85 6.66
C TYR A 474 -33.41 -14.18 5.89
N LYS A 475 -32.82 -15.20 6.48
CA LYS A 475 -32.69 -16.54 5.92
C LYS A 475 -34.08 -17.14 5.56
N LYS A 476 -35.06 -17.05 6.47
CA LYS A 476 -36.40 -17.50 6.21
C LYS A 476 -37.02 -16.79 5.00
N ARG A 477 -36.95 -15.47 4.96
CA ARG A 477 -37.51 -14.67 3.85
C ARG A 477 -36.85 -15.00 2.49
N GLU A 478 -35.55 -15.12 2.46
CA GLU A 478 -34.83 -15.41 1.20
C GLU A 478 -35.06 -16.87 0.77
N THR A 479 -35.26 -17.78 1.70
CA THR A 479 -35.66 -19.15 1.47
C THR A 479 -37.06 -19.20 0.81
N GLU A 480 -38.03 -18.47 1.35
CA GLU A 480 -39.38 -18.37 0.81
C GLU A 480 -39.37 -17.82 -0.61
N LYS A 481 -38.64 -16.74 -0.88
CA LYS A 481 -38.47 -16.17 -2.23
C LYS A 481 -37.80 -17.15 -3.22
N ALA A 482 -36.83 -17.94 -2.76
CA ALA A 482 -36.19 -18.94 -3.60
C ALA A 482 -37.18 -20.07 -3.96
N MET A 483 -38.00 -20.47 -3.02
CA MET A 483 -39.06 -21.47 -3.26
C MET A 483 -40.11 -21.00 -4.27
N GLU A 484 -40.56 -19.74 -4.15
CA GLU A 484 -41.49 -19.15 -5.12
C GLU A 484 -40.91 -19.15 -6.54
N ARG A 485 -39.66 -18.71 -6.71
CA ARG A 485 -38.98 -18.73 -8.00
C ARG A 485 -38.83 -20.14 -8.61
N VAL A 486 -38.59 -21.13 -7.78
CA VAL A 486 -38.53 -22.54 -8.22
C VAL A 486 -39.90 -23.02 -8.67
N LYS A 487 -40.96 -22.71 -7.90
CA LYS A 487 -42.33 -23.04 -8.22
C LYS A 487 -42.78 -22.43 -9.56
N GLU A 488 -42.54 -21.13 -9.76
CA GLU A 488 -42.82 -20.43 -11.01
C GLU A 488 -42.07 -21.05 -12.22
N ARG A 489 -40.79 -21.41 -12.05
CA ARG A 489 -40.01 -22.09 -13.09
C ARG A 489 -40.59 -23.45 -13.42
N PHE A 490 -41.02 -24.20 -12.42
CA PHE A 490 -41.62 -25.53 -12.62
C PHE A 490 -43.00 -25.45 -13.30
N GLU A 491 -43.82 -24.47 -12.93
CA GLU A 491 -45.10 -24.18 -13.57
C GLU A 491 -44.92 -23.75 -15.04
N ASN A 492 -43.92 -22.92 -15.34
CA ASN A 492 -43.60 -22.53 -16.70
C ASN A 492 -43.11 -23.70 -17.57
N VAL A 493 -42.36 -24.64 -17.01
CA VAL A 493 -41.93 -25.85 -17.72
C VAL A 493 -43.14 -26.78 -18.00
N LEU A 494 -44.05 -26.92 -17.04
CA LEU A 494 -45.29 -27.70 -17.23
C LEU A 494 -46.23 -27.07 -18.26
N ALA A 495 -46.24 -25.75 -18.37
CA ALA A 495 -47.09 -25.06 -19.35
C ALA A 495 -46.51 -25.12 -20.80
N LEU A 496 -45.24 -25.50 -20.95
CA LEU A 496 -44.57 -25.70 -22.25
C LEU A 496 -44.55 -27.16 -22.70
N ALA A 497 -44.96 -28.11 -21.84
CA ALA A 497 -45.07 -29.53 -22.11
C ALA A 497 -46.54 -29.91 -22.44
#